data_fbd9d175d010f1915e118e4883a7bd63
#
_entry.id   fbd9d175d010f1915e118e4883a7bd63
#
_cell.length_a   1.000
_cell.length_b   1.000
_cell.length_c   1.000
_cell.angle_alpha   90.00
_cell.angle_beta   90.00
_cell.angle_gamma   90.00
#
_symmetry.space_group_name_H-M   'P 1'
#
loop_
_entity.id
_entity.type
_entity.pdbx_description
1 polymer ?
#
loop_
_entity_poly.entity_id
_entity_poly.type
_entity_poly.pdbx_seq_one_letter_code
_entity_poly.pdbx_strand_id
1 'polypeptide(L)'
;ATATATAPAIERPALALSAPKNVSHVDCNIAKPDYPDPSKRRGENGTAIVRFVVGLTGRIENIQLQKSSGYPRLDDAALGAIHASECQPYTENGEAIRAAYSQLFVFALPE
;
A
#
# COMPACT_ATOMS: atom_id res chain seq x y z
N ALA A 1 16.98 -33.17 5.07
CA ALA A 1 16.72 -32.56 5.20
C ALA A 1 16.79 -31.93 5.09
N THR A 2 16.69 -32.13 4.73
CA THR A 2 16.46 -31.35 4.81
C THR A 2 16.36 -30.57 4.60
N ALA A 3 16.24 -30.76 4.32
CA ALA A 3 15.84 -29.94 4.33
C ALA A 3 15.78 -29.11 4.25
N THR A 4 15.70 -29.36 3.96
CA THR A 4 15.44 -28.50 4.17
C THR A 4 15.25 -27.72 4.16
N ALA A 5 15.13 -28.08 4.05
CA ALA A 5 14.70 -27.31 4.37
C ALA A 5 14.63 -26.73 4.72
N THR A 6 14.53 -27.11 4.62
CA THR A 6 14.31 -26.47 5.33
C THR A 6 14.56 -25.75 5.73
N ALA A 7 14.56 -25.97 5.79
CA ALA A 7 14.52 -25.24 6.51
C ALA A 7 14.80 -24.49 6.67
N PRO A 8 14.83 -24.56 6.67
CA PRO A 8 14.79 -23.73 7.24
C PRO A 8 14.70 -22.95 7.46
N ALA A 9 14.42 -23.02 7.41
CA ALA A 9 14.17 -22.30 7.84
C ALA A 9 14.22 -21.66 8.41
N ILE A 10 14.01 -21.83 8.73
CA ILE A 10 13.99 -21.17 9.42
C ILE A 10 14.34 -20.61 10.30
N GLU A 11 14.75 -20.83 10.66
CA GLU A 11 14.88 -20.19 11.64
C GLU A 11 15.18 -18.82 11.74
N ARG A 12 15.00 -18.12 11.14
CA ARG A 12 15.05 -16.71 11.09
C ARG A 12 14.07 -16.10 12.01
N PRO A 13 14.26 -14.85 12.49
CA PRO A 13 13.24 -14.21 13.30
C PRO A 13 11.93 -14.17 12.55
N ALA A 14 10.91 -14.67 13.18
CA ALA A 14 9.63 -14.80 12.54
C ALA A 14 9.03 -13.44 12.16
N LEU A 15 9.27 -12.40 12.97
CA LEU A 15 8.68 -11.09 12.72
C LEU A 15 9.11 -10.49 11.40
N ALA A 16 10.37 -10.67 11.02
CA ALA A 16 10.87 -10.10 9.77
C ALA A 16 10.26 -10.77 8.56
N LEU A 17 9.75 -12.00 8.72
CA LEU A 17 9.24 -12.80 7.62
C LEU A 17 7.76 -13.07 7.74
N SER A 18 7.14 -12.63 8.82
CA SER A 18 5.72 -12.86 9.04
C SER A 18 4.89 -12.10 8.02
N ALA A 19 3.77 -12.68 7.65
CA ALA A 19 2.80 -11.98 6.84
C ALA A 19 2.37 -10.71 7.58
N PRO A 20 2.19 -9.61 6.86
CA PRO A 20 1.75 -8.38 7.50
C PRO A 20 0.34 -8.54 8.06
N LYS A 21 0.08 -7.87 9.16
CA LYS A 21 -1.24 -7.88 9.77
C LYS A 21 -2.13 -6.92 9.01
N ASN A 22 -3.32 -7.37 8.63
CA ASN A 22 -4.31 -6.49 8.02
C ASN A 22 -4.89 -5.58 9.08
N VAL A 23 -4.82 -4.27 8.86
CA VAL A 23 -5.28 -3.28 9.82
C VAL A 23 -6.29 -2.37 9.15
N SER A 24 -7.10 -1.71 9.98
CA SER A 24 -8.15 -0.82 9.47
C SER A 24 -7.69 0.63 9.36
N HIS A 25 -6.51 0.95 9.88
CA HIS A 25 -5.95 2.29 9.75
C HIS A 25 -4.45 2.23 9.96
N VAL A 26 -3.77 3.22 9.41
CA VAL A 26 -2.33 3.39 9.58
C VAL A 26 -2.08 4.88 9.77
N ASP A 27 -0.94 5.19 10.38
CA ASP A 27 -0.53 6.58 10.59
C ASP A 27 0.36 6.99 9.43
N CYS A 28 -0.27 7.41 8.35
CA CYS A 28 0.43 7.78 7.13
C CYS A 28 0.01 9.17 6.68
N ASN A 29 0.95 9.87 6.10
CA ASN A 29 0.68 11.10 5.38
C ASN A 29 0.55 10.72 3.91
N ILE A 30 -0.66 10.42 3.49
CA ILE A 30 -0.93 9.95 2.12
C ILE A 30 -0.93 11.14 1.18
N ALA A 31 -0.07 11.09 0.17
CA ALA A 31 0.00 12.16 -0.82
C ALA A 31 -1.27 12.16 -1.66
N LYS A 32 -1.68 13.35 -2.07
CA LYS A 32 -2.83 13.48 -2.94
C LYS A 32 -2.42 13.07 -4.35
N PRO A 33 -3.17 12.19 -5.02
CA PRO A 33 -2.82 11.79 -6.37
C PRO A 33 -3.06 12.92 -7.36
N ASP A 34 -2.20 12.97 -8.39
CA ASP A 34 -2.41 13.88 -9.51
C ASP A 34 -3.56 13.38 -10.34
N TYR A 35 -4.42 14.29 -10.75
CA TYR A 35 -5.47 13.97 -11.70
C TYR A 35 -4.93 14.33 -13.09
N PRO A 36 -4.57 13.35 -13.93
CA PRO A 36 -3.94 13.66 -15.21
C PRO A 36 -4.83 14.52 -16.11
N ASP A 37 -4.23 15.50 -16.78
CA ASP A 37 -5.00 16.39 -17.66
C ASP A 37 -5.75 15.64 -18.75
N PRO A 38 -5.14 14.63 -19.42
CA PRO A 38 -5.92 13.87 -20.40
C PRO A 38 -7.15 13.19 -19.81
N SER A 39 -7.05 12.74 -18.56
CA SER A 39 -8.18 12.12 -17.89
C SER A 39 -9.27 13.14 -17.60
N LYS A 40 -8.88 14.33 -17.20
CA LYS A 40 -9.86 15.42 -16.98
C LYS A 40 -10.59 15.75 -18.26
N ARG A 41 -9.85 15.88 -19.37
CA ARG A 41 -10.44 16.24 -20.65
C ARG A 41 -11.42 15.19 -21.17
N ARG A 42 -11.15 13.92 -20.84
CA ARG A 42 -11.99 12.82 -21.30
C ARG A 42 -13.10 12.46 -20.35
N GLY A 43 -13.14 13.14 -19.18
CA GLY A 43 -14.15 12.84 -18.18
C GLY A 43 -13.93 11.50 -17.49
N GLU A 44 -12.69 11.02 -17.46
CA GLU A 44 -12.38 9.76 -16.81
C GLU A 44 -12.50 9.91 -15.30
N ASN A 45 -13.22 8.99 -14.67
CA ASN A 45 -13.38 9.01 -13.23
C ASN A 45 -13.53 7.57 -12.75
N GLY A 46 -13.36 7.36 -11.46
CA GLY A 46 -13.47 6.03 -10.90
C GLY A 46 -12.76 5.96 -9.56
N THR A 47 -12.74 4.77 -9.01
CA THR A 47 -12.12 4.54 -7.72
C THR A 47 -11.07 3.46 -7.86
N ALA A 48 -9.86 3.75 -7.37
CA ALA A 48 -8.77 2.79 -7.32
C ALA A 48 -8.49 2.43 -5.87
N ILE A 49 -8.13 1.19 -5.61
CA ILE A 49 -7.74 0.75 -4.27
C ILE A 49 -6.32 0.21 -4.37
N VAL A 50 -5.42 0.79 -3.57
CA VAL A 50 -4.02 0.40 -3.55
C VAL A 50 -3.72 -0.20 -2.19
N ARG A 51 -3.25 -1.45 -2.20
CA ARG A 51 -2.83 -2.13 -0.98
C ARG A 51 -1.33 -1.95 -0.82
N PHE A 52 -0.90 -1.65 0.38
CA PHE A 52 0.53 -1.54 0.68
C PHE A 52 0.78 -2.01 2.11
N VAL A 53 2.06 -2.21 2.40
CA VAL A 53 2.50 -2.66 3.72
C VAL A 53 3.36 -1.56 4.33
N VAL A 54 3.06 -1.22 5.59
CA VAL A 54 3.93 -0.34 6.37
C VAL A 54 4.93 -1.24 7.08
N GLY A 55 6.20 -1.10 6.74
CA GLY A 55 7.25 -1.92 7.31
C GLY A 55 7.61 -1.52 8.73
N LEU A 56 8.56 -2.23 9.29
CA LEU A 56 8.95 -2.04 10.70
C LEU A 56 9.52 -0.66 10.98
N THR A 57 10.06 0.00 9.95
CA THR A 57 10.62 1.36 10.09
C THR A 57 9.67 2.43 9.57
N GLY A 58 8.44 2.06 9.17
CA GLY A 58 7.51 2.98 8.56
C GLY A 58 7.61 3.06 7.05
N ARG A 59 8.57 2.35 6.46
CA ARG A 59 8.75 2.35 5.02
C ARG A 59 7.61 1.61 4.34
N ILE A 60 7.09 2.19 3.27
CA ILE A 60 6.02 1.56 2.50
C ILE A 60 6.60 0.48 1.60
N GLU A 61 6.01 -0.71 1.66
CA GLU A 61 6.48 -1.89 0.93
C GLU A 61 5.32 -2.55 0.21
N ASN A 62 5.64 -3.41 -0.76
CA ASN A 62 4.67 -4.29 -1.43
C ASN A 62 3.44 -3.55 -1.93
N ILE A 63 3.66 -2.50 -2.71
CA ILE A 63 2.58 -1.69 -3.23
C ILE A 63 1.90 -2.45 -4.36
N GLN A 64 0.58 -2.65 -4.24
CA GLN A 64 -0.18 -3.40 -5.23
C GLN A 64 -1.48 -2.69 -5.54
N LEU A 65 -1.84 -2.66 -6.81
CA LEU A 65 -3.15 -2.17 -7.22
C LEU A 65 -4.16 -3.27 -6.95
N GLN A 66 -4.96 -3.08 -5.91
CA GLN A 66 -5.94 -4.07 -5.51
C GLN A 66 -7.19 -4.00 -6.37
N LYS A 67 -7.59 -2.79 -6.75
CA LYS A 67 -8.74 -2.58 -7.62
C LYS A 67 -8.44 -1.42 -8.54
N SER A 68 -8.65 -1.64 -9.84
CA SER A 68 -8.44 -0.61 -10.84
C SER A 68 -9.62 0.36 -10.89
N SER A 69 -9.32 1.62 -11.18
CA SER A 69 -10.34 2.62 -11.44
C SER A 69 -11.05 2.39 -12.77
N GLY A 70 -10.46 1.56 -13.62
CA GLY A 70 -10.92 1.36 -14.99
C GLY A 70 -10.08 2.12 -16.00
N TYR A 71 -9.18 2.96 -15.55
CA TYR A 71 -8.34 3.79 -16.43
C TYR A 71 -6.90 3.73 -15.98
N PRO A 72 -5.98 3.28 -16.86
CA PRO A 72 -4.57 3.14 -16.47
C PRO A 72 -3.96 4.44 -15.95
N ARG A 73 -4.34 5.59 -16.51
CA ARG A 73 -3.78 6.87 -16.05
C ARG A 73 -4.15 7.15 -14.60
N LEU A 74 -5.39 6.87 -14.22
CA LEU A 74 -5.83 7.07 -12.84
C LEU A 74 -5.17 6.07 -11.91
N ASP A 75 -5.02 4.84 -12.37
CA ASP A 75 -4.35 3.80 -11.58
C ASP A 75 -2.89 4.19 -11.32
N ASP A 76 -2.19 4.68 -12.34
CA ASP A 76 -0.81 5.12 -12.18
C ASP A 76 -0.72 6.29 -11.21
N ALA A 77 -1.68 7.22 -11.27
CA ALA A 77 -1.71 8.34 -10.35
C ALA A 77 -1.89 7.88 -8.91
N ALA A 78 -2.74 6.90 -8.69
CA ALA A 78 -2.96 6.35 -7.35
C ALA A 78 -1.70 5.66 -6.83
N LEU A 79 -1.04 4.86 -7.67
CA LEU A 79 0.20 4.20 -7.28
C LEU A 79 1.29 5.23 -6.99
N GLY A 80 1.39 6.27 -7.81
CA GLY A 80 2.35 7.34 -7.58
C GLY A 80 2.11 8.07 -6.27
N ALA A 81 0.85 8.26 -5.89
CA ALA A 81 0.53 8.90 -4.63
C ALA A 81 1.03 8.07 -3.44
N ILE A 82 0.88 6.75 -3.51
CA ILE A 82 1.39 5.88 -2.45
C ILE A 82 2.92 5.93 -2.40
N HIS A 83 3.58 5.92 -3.57
CA HIS A 83 5.04 6.03 -3.61
C HIS A 83 5.54 7.33 -2.99
N ALA A 84 4.75 8.39 -3.04
CA ALA A 84 5.12 9.69 -2.49
C ALA A 84 4.68 9.84 -1.03
N SER A 85 4.01 8.87 -0.47
CA SER A 85 3.46 8.93 0.88
C SER A 85 4.48 8.47 1.91
N GLU A 86 4.30 8.92 3.15
CA GLU A 86 5.17 8.56 4.27
C GLU A 86 4.32 8.05 5.42
N CYS A 87 4.85 7.07 6.13
CA CYS A 87 4.13 6.45 7.22
C CYS A 87 5.02 6.34 8.46
N GLN A 88 4.34 6.31 9.62
CA GLN A 88 4.99 5.95 10.87
C GLN A 88 4.85 4.44 11.05
N PRO A 89 5.80 3.79 11.74
CA PRO A 89 5.67 2.36 12.01
C PRO A 89 4.38 2.08 12.78
N TYR A 90 3.70 1.02 12.38
CA TYR A 90 2.53 0.56 13.10
C TYR A 90 2.98 -0.23 14.31
N THR A 91 2.47 0.10 15.49
CA THR A 91 2.90 -0.57 16.72
C THR A 91 1.72 -1.18 17.45
N GLU A 92 2.00 -2.29 18.12
CA GLU A 92 1.08 -2.90 19.06
C GLU A 92 1.86 -3.20 20.32
N ASN A 93 1.32 -2.72 21.46
CA ASN A 93 1.98 -2.89 22.75
C ASN A 93 3.42 -2.37 22.74
N GLY A 94 3.65 -1.28 22.01
CA GLY A 94 4.96 -0.66 21.93
C GLY A 94 5.93 -1.31 20.98
N GLU A 95 5.51 -2.34 20.25
CA GLU A 95 6.35 -3.09 19.34
C GLU A 95 5.91 -2.88 17.91
N ALA A 96 6.87 -2.54 17.03
CA ALA A 96 6.57 -2.33 15.63
C ALA A 96 6.27 -3.65 14.95
N ILE A 97 5.19 -3.68 14.16
CA ILE A 97 4.84 -4.84 13.35
C ILE A 97 4.54 -4.37 11.93
N ARG A 98 4.65 -5.28 10.98
CA ARG A 98 4.28 -4.97 9.61
C ARG A 98 2.75 -4.94 9.51
N ALA A 99 2.25 -3.89 8.87
CA ALA A 99 0.80 -3.69 8.76
C ALA A 99 0.42 -3.49 7.30
N ALA A 100 -0.60 -4.22 6.86
CA ALA A 100 -1.12 -4.09 5.51
C ALA A 100 -2.40 -3.27 5.55
N TYR A 101 -2.50 -2.33 4.62
CA TYR A 101 -3.62 -1.41 4.57
C TYR A 101 -4.00 -1.15 3.11
N SER A 102 -5.27 -0.94 2.86
CA SER A 102 -5.76 -0.62 1.53
C SER A 102 -6.27 0.82 1.53
N GLN A 103 -5.70 1.63 0.66
CA GLN A 103 -6.06 3.03 0.53
C GLN A 103 -6.98 3.22 -0.67
N LEU A 104 -8.10 3.86 -0.42
CA LEU A 104 -9.08 4.17 -1.45
C LEU A 104 -8.74 5.53 -2.06
N PHE A 105 -8.70 5.59 -3.40
CA PHE A 105 -8.53 6.84 -4.12
C PHE A 105 -9.74 7.05 -5.01
N VAL A 106 -10.47 8.12 -4.76
CA VAL A 106 -11.65 8.46 -5.55
C VAL A 106 -11.28 9.57 -6.50
N PHE A 107 -11.39 9.29 -7.81
CA PHE A 107 -11.17 10.29 -8.85
C PHE A 107 -12.54 10.73 -9.36
N ALA A 108 -12.90 11.95 -9.01
CA ALA A 108 -14.19 12.50 -9.42
C ALA A 108 -13.97 13.92 -9.91
N LEU A 109 -14.59 14.23 -11.02
CA LEU A 109 -14.49 15.56 -11.60
C LEU A 109 -15.56 16.46 -10.99
N PRO A 110 -15.24 17.75 -10.78
CA PRO A 110 -16.25 18.69 -10.34
C PRO A 110 -17.28 18.89 -11.44
N GLU A 111 -18.48 19.18 -11.04
CA GLU A 111 -19.55 19.43 -11.99
C GLU A 111 -19.59 20.88 -12.45
#